data_2d994d8234d5f8cf0a5d120eaf277c8a
#
_entry.id   2d994d8234d5f8cf0a5d120eaf277c8a
#
_cell.length_a   1.000
_cell.length_b   1.000
_cell.length_c   1.000
_cell.angle_alpha   90.00
_cell.angle_beta   90.00
_cell.angle_gamma   90.00
#
_symmetry.space_group_name_H-M   'P 1'
#
loop_
_entity.id
_entity.type
_entity.pdbx_description
1 polymer ?
#
loop_
_entity_poly.entity_id
_entity_poly.type
_entity_poly.pdbx_seq_one_letter_code
_entity_poly.pdbx_strand_id
1 'polypeptide(L)'
;MLRQDNPYAEVRQALINAGWQPVSDSYLSPSDRDRVDRSGYPELQACRGTGLGFCSFIFSAADGQKLRVITAERNSTLYKWWIEEGR
;
A
#
# COMPACT_ATOMS: atom_id res chain seq x y z
N MET A 1 -1.34 -8.14 15.16
CA MET A 1 -0.79 -8.14 13.83
C MET A 1 -0.93 -6.78 13.16
N LEU A 2 -1.88 -6.53 12.26
CA LEU A 2 -2.07 -5.18 11.72
C LEU A 2 -2.87 -4.36 12.71
N ARG A 3 -2.42 -3.14 12.95
CA ARG A 3 -3.11 -2.22 13.85
C ARG A 3 -3.25 -0.87 13.19
N GLN A 4 -4.40 -0.27 13.37
CA GLN A 4 -4.63 1.11 12.99
C GLN A 4 -3.58 1.99 13.68
N ASP A 5 -3.13 3.01 12.98
CA ASP A 5 -2.12 3.98 13.46
C ASP A 5 -0.69 3.46 13.54
N ASN A 6 -0.42 2.20 13.16
CA ASN A 6 0.95 1.73 13.06
C ASN A 6 1.64 2.41 11.87
N PRO A 7 2.94 2.73 11.99
CA PRO A 7 3.69 3.27 10.84
C PRO A 7 3.67 2.30 9.67
N TYR A 8 3.55 2.82 8.46
CA TYR A 8 3.49 1.97 7.28
C TYR A 8 4.71 1.08 7.13
N ALA A 9 5.89 1.58 7.45
CA ALA A 9 7.11 0.79 7.32
C ALA A 9 7.04 -0.50 8.13
N GLU A 10 6.46 -0.45 9.33
CA GLU A 10 6.28 -1.63 10.16
C GLU A 10 5.22 -2.55 9.60
N VAL A 11 4.10 -1.99 9.14
CA VAL A 11 3.03 -2.76 8.51
C VAL A 11 3.57 -3.50 7.27
N ARG A 12 4.31 -2.79 6.44
CA ARG A 12 4.91 -3.35 5.22
C ARG A 12 5.83 -4.53 5.56
N GLN A 13 6.69 -4.36 6.53
CA GLN A 13 7.63 -5.42 6.91
C GLN A 13 6.88 -6.64 7.44
N ALA A 14 5.85 -6.43 8.25
CA ALA A 14 5.05 -7.53 8.78
C ALA A 14 4.34 -8.28 7.64
N LEU A 15 3.83 -7.59 6.65
CA LEU A 15 3.17 -8.22 5.51
C LEU A 15 4.16 -9.03 4.68
N ILE A 16 5.34 -8.49 4.42
CA ILE A 16 6.37 -9.20 3.68
C ILE A 16 6.79 -10.45 4.45
N ASN A 17 6.97 -10.35 5.75
CA ASN A 17 7.33 -11.49 6.57
C ASN A 17 6.24 -12.57 6.58
N ALA A 18 4.98 -12.17 6.40
CA ALA A 18 3.86 -13.11 6.35
C ALA A 18 3.63 -13.72 4.97
N GLY A 19 4.44 -13.35 3.97
CA GLY A 19 4.35 -13.92 2.64
C GLY A 19 3.65 -13.07 1.61
N TRP A 20 3.18 -11.88 1.99
CA TRP A 20 2.61 -10.94 1.03
C TRP A 20 3.72 -10.26 0.24
N GLN A 21 3.46 -10.03 -1.05
CA GLN A 21 4.44 -9.40 -1.91
C GLN A 21 3.92 -8.08 -2.45
N PRO A 22 4.77 -7.03 -2.46
CA PRO A 22 4.39 -5.75 -3.05
C PRO A 22 4.06 -5.93 -4.53
N VAL A 23 2.98 -5.28 -4.98
CA VAL A 23 2.58 -5.32 -6.39
C VAL A 23 2.94 -3.99 -7.03
N SER A 24 3.74 -4.06 -8.09
CA SER A 24 4.10 -2.89 -8.87
C SER A 24 3.08 -2.71 -9.99
N ASP A 25 2.53 -1.51 -10.14
CA ASP A 25 1.56 -1.20 -11.18
C ASP A 25 2.25 -0.46 -12.32
N SER A 26 2.26 -1.08 -13.50
CA SER A 26 2.91 -0.49 -14.67
C SER A 26 2.02 0.53 -15.39
N TYR A 27 0.75 0.68 -14.97
CA TYR A 27 -0.20 1.58 -15.61
C TYR A 27 -0.40 2.88 -14.85
N LEU A 28 0.51 3.21 -13.96
CA LEU A 28 0.43 4.45 -13.19
C LEU A 28 0.59 5.66 -14.09
N SER A 29 -0.12 6.73 -13.75
CA SER A 29 0.09 8.03 -14.40
C SER A 29 1.51 8.53 -14.10
N PRO A 30 2.05 9.48 -14.90
CA PRO A 30 3.38 10.02 -14.62
C PRO A 30 3.52 10.60 -13.21
N SER A 31 2.48 11.27 -12.69
CA SER A 31 2.54 11.85 -11.35
C SER A 31 2.52 10.77 -10.27
N ASP A 32 1.75 9.69 -10.45
CA ASP A 32 1.74 8.59 -9.50
C ASP A 32 3.05 7.82 -9.53
N ARG A 33 3.61 7.62 -10.71
CA ARG A 33 4.91 6.98 -10.87
C ARG A 33 6.00 7.77 -10.14
N ASP A 34 5.96 9.08 -10.23
CA ASP A 34 6.90 9.95 -9.54
C ASP A 34 6.77 9.79 -8.02
N ARG A 35 5.54 9.64 -7.52
CA ARG A 35 5.32 9.38 -6.09
C ARG A 35 5.91 8.05 -5.67
N VAL A 36 5.76 7.00 -6.49
CA VAL A 36 6.36 5.69 -6.23
C VAL A 36 7.86 5.82 -6.13
N ASP A 37 8.47 6.50 -7.09
CA ASP A 37 9.92 6.68 -7.12
C ASP A 37 10.42 7.40 -5.88
N ARG A 38 9.71 8.42 -5.44
CA ARG A 38 10.11 9.20 -4.26
C ARG A 38 9.88 8.45 -2.96
N SER A 39 8.83 7.64 -2.89
CA SER A 39 8.51 6.88 -1.68
C SER A 39 9.42 5.68 -1.48
N GLY A 40 9.92 5.10 -2.56
CA GLY A 40 10.66 3.85 -2.50
C GLY A 40 9.76 2.62 -2.33
N TYR A 41 8.44 2.77 -2.44
CA TYR A 41 7.48 1.67 -2.28
C TYR A 41 6.83 1.34 -3.63
N PRO A 42 7.27 0.27 -4.30
CA PRO A 42 6.70 -0.07 -5.61
C PRO A 42 5.22 -0.43 -5.56
N GLU A 43 4.72 -0.79 -4.39
CA GLU A 43 3.32 -1.16 -4.20
C GLU A 43 2.39 0.04 -4.06
N LEU A 44 2.92 1.25 -4.01
CA LEU A 44 2.10 2.46 -3.92
C LEU A 44 1.29 2.65 -5.21
N GLN A 45 -0.03 2.78 -5.07
CA GLN A 45 -0.92 2.94 -6.21
C GLN A 45 -1.29 4.40 -6.44
N ALA A 46 -1.73 5.09 -5.40
CA ALA A 46 -2.16 6.47 -5.52
C ALA A 46 -2.23 7.11 -4.14
N CYS A 47 -2.10 8.42 -4.11
CA CYS A 47 -2.32 9.20 -2.89
C CYS A 47 -3.25 10.36 -3.23
N ARG A 48 -4.12 10.71 -2.27
CA ARG A 48 -4.96 11.90 -2.40
C ARG A 48 -4.25 13.08 -1.77
N GLY A 49 -4.27 14.21 -2.46
CA GLY A 49 -3.61 15.42 -1.97
C GLY A 49 -4.47 16.25 -1.03
N THR A 50 -5.70 15.80 -0.73
CA THR A 50 -6.65 16.55 0.10
C THR A 50 -7.13 15.67 1.26
N GLY A 51 -7.74 16.30 2.25
CA GLY A 51 -8.25 15.59 3.41
C GLY A 51 -7.11 15.04 4.25
N LEU A 52 -7.26 13.80 4.70
CA LEU A 52 -6.25 13.12 5.52
C LEU A 52 -5.04 12.64 4.72
N GLY A 53 -5.01 12.87 3.42
CA GLY A 53 -3.88 12.42 2.61
C GLY A 53 -3.80 10.90 2.50
N PHE A 54 -4.92 10.26 2.19
CA PHE A 54 -4.96 8.81 2.06
C PHE A 54 -4.10 8.31 0.91
N CYS A 55 -3.31 7.28 1.18
CA CYS A 55 -2.54 6.56 0.16
C CYS A 55 -3.01 5.12 0.11
N SER A 56 -2.97 4.54 -1.10
CA SER A 56 -3.41 3.18 -1.36
C SER A 56 -2.23 2.34 -1.80
N PHE A 57 -2.06 1.17 -1.20
CA PHE A 57 -1.01 0.21 -1.52
C PHE A 57 -1.64 -1.14 -1.78
N ILE A 58 -1.00 -1.97 -2.61
CA ILE A 58 -1.52 -3.28 -2.96
C ILE A 58 -0.44 -4.34 -2.78
N PHE A 59 -0.81 -5.44 -2.14
CA PHE A 59 0.05 -6.61 -1.98
C PHE A 59 -0.66 -7.84 -2.53
N SER A 60 0.10 -8.87 -2.86
CA SER A 60 -0.48 -10.11 -3.35
C SER A 60 0.09 -11.30 -2.58
N ALA A 61 -0.73 -12.36 -2.44
CA ALA A 61 -0.31 -13.63 -1.88
C ALA A 61 -0.08 -14.64 -3.00
N ALA A 62 0.57 -15.75 -2.66
CA ALA A 62 0.91 -16.79 -3.63
C ALA A 62 -0.33 -17.43 -4.27
N ASP A 63 -1.48 -17.41 -3.57
CA ASP A 63 -2.72 -17.98 -4.07
C ASP A 63 -3.54 -17.02 -4.93
N GLY A 64 -2.99 -15.83 -5.22
CA GLY A 64 -3.66 -14.84 -6.05
C GLY A 64 -4.51 -13.85 -5.30
N GLN A 65 -4.65 -13.99 -3.98
CA GLN A 65 -5.38 -13.00 -3.19
C GLN A 65 -4.63 -11.68 -3.18
N LYS A 66 -5.39 -10.59 -3.09
CA LYS A 66 -4.81 -9.26 -3.01
C LYS A 66 -5.25 -8.58 -1.73
N LEU A 67 -4.33 -7.84 -1.13
CA LEU A 67 -4.58 -7.08 0.07
C LEU A 67 -4.42 -5.60 -0.25
N ARG A 68 -5.47 -4.83 0.02
CA ARG A 68 -5.44 -3.39 -0.12
C ARG A 68 -5.13 -2.77 1.23
N VAL A 69 -4.16 -1.87 1.26
CA VAL A 69 -3.76 -1.17 2.49
C VAL A 69 -3.95 0.32 2.25
N ILE A 70 -4.67 0.97 3.15
CA ILE A 70 -4.88 2.42 3.09
C ILE A 70 -4.17 3.05 4.28
N THR A 71 -3.36 4.05 4.00
CA THR A 71 -2.70 4.83 5.05
C THR A 71 -3.25 6.26 5.03
N ALA A 72 -3.13 6.92 6.17
CA ALA A 72 -3.46 8.33 6.30
C ALA A 72 -2.18 9.15 6.44
N GLU A 73 -2.30 10.46 6.23
CA GLU A 73 -1.18 11.39 6.38
C GLU A 73 0.00 11.00 5.49
N ARG A 74 -0.32 10.69 4.21
CA ARG A 74 0.68 10.41 3.18
C ARG A 74 1.57 9.22 3.54
N ASN A 75 0.93 8.08 3.81
CA ASN A 75 1.55 6.80 4.12
C ASN A 75 2.29 6.71 5.45
N SER A 76 2.00 7.64 6.36
CA SER A 76 2.64 7.61 7.68
C SER A 76 2.08 6.50 8.55
N THR A 77 0.76 6.34 8.60
CA THR A 77 0.13 5.40 9.52
C THR A 77 -0.96 4.60 8.83
N LEU A 78 -1.11 3.36 9.29
CA LEU A 78 -2.16 2.46 8.79
C LEU A 78 -3.54 2.97 9.20
N TYR A 79 -4.43 3.14 8.22
CA TYR A 79 -5.78 3.59 8.47
C TYR A 79 -6.77 2.44 8.40
N LYS A 80 -6.76 1.66 7.30
CA LYS A 80 -7.59 0.47 7.17
C LYS A 80 -7.01 -0.45 6.10
N TRP A 81 -7.49 -1.70 6.08
CA TRP A 81 -7.05 -2.69 5.11
C TRP A 81 -8.17 -3.69 4.87
N TRP A 82 -8.13 -4.34 3.71
CA TRP A 82 -9.06 -5.42 3.41
C TRP A 82 -8.49 -6.30 2.32
N ILE A 83 -9.02 -7.54 2.23
CA ILE A 83 -8.63 -8.47 1.20
C ILE A 83 -9.55 -8.29 0.00
N GLU A 84 -8.94 -8.07 -1.17
CA GLU A 84 -9.65 -8.04 -2.43
C GLU A 84 -9.43 -9.36 -3.13
N GLU A 85 -10.51 -9.97 -3.66
CA GLU A 85 -10.34 -11.19 -4.39
C GLU A 85 -9.60 -10.93 -5.68
N GLY A 86 -8.55 -11.72 -5.91
CA GLY A 86 -7.78 -11.64 -7.14
C GLY A 86 -8.52 -12.35 -8.27
N ARG A 87 -8.85 -11.61 -9.30
CA ARG A 87 -9.46 -12.19 -10.49
C ARG A 87 -8.87 -11.56 -11.73
#